data_9628d6f68846306c4414e2c845b4178f
#
_entry.id   9628d6f68846306c4414e2c845b4178f
#
_cell.length_a   1.000
_cell.length_b   1.000
_cell.length_c   1.000
_cell.angle_alpha   90.00
_cell.angle_beta   90.00
_cell.angle_gamma   90.00
#
_symmetry.space_group_name_H-M   'P 1'
#
loop_
_entity.id
_entity.type
_entity.pdbx_description
1 polymer ?
#
loop_
_entity_poly.entity_id
_entity_poly.type
_entity_poly.pdbx_seq_one_letter_code
_entity_poly.pdbx_strand_id
1 'polypeptide(L)' 'MAPCAANGANEAAVAHFLRDEIGFLDIGRLVEGIVDSDSFGGDYTLSDVYECDRMARAYVEAHI' A
#
# COMPACT_ATOMS: atom_id res chain seq x y z
N MET A 1 9.65 0.20 7.43
CA MET A 1 9.19 0.54 6.06
C MET A 1 7.70 0.86 5.94
N ALA A 2 7.03 1.09 7.04
CA ALA A 2 5.62 1.45 7.01
C ALA A 2 5.33 2.68 6.11
N PRO A 3 6.15 3.75 6.10
CA PRO A 3 5.89 4.87 5.18
C PRO A 3 5.95 4.48 3.70
N CYS A 4 6.84 3.57 3.33
CA CYS A 4 6.94 3.08 1.96
C CYS A 4 5.70 2.27 1.59
N ALA A 5 5.27 1.38 2.47
CA ALA A 5 4.07 0.57 2.26
C ALA A 5 2.83 1.45 2.14
N ALA A 6 2.69 2.43 3.05
CA ALA A 6 1.57 3.35 3.02
C ALA A 6 1.54 4.16 1.73
N ASN A 7 2.69 4.64 1.27
CA ASN A 7 2.80 5.42 0.04
C ASN A 7 2.40 4.60 -1.18
N GLY A 8 2.93 3.39 -1.30
CA GLY A 8 2.60 2.50 -2.43
C GLY A 8 1.12 2.14 -2.46
N ALA A 9 0.57 1.78 -1.31
CA ALA A 9 -0.85 1.45 -1.19
C ALA A 9 -1.73 2.66 -1.50
N ASN A 10 -1.36 3.83 -1.00
CA ASN A 10 -2.11 5.06 -1.24
C ASN A 10 -2.15 5.39 -2.73
N GLU A 11 -1.02 5.34 -3.42
CA GLU A 11 -0.97 5.63 -4.85
C GLU A 11 -1.81 4.65 -5.67
N ALA A 12 -1.72 3.36 -5.36
CA ALA A 12 -2.51 2.35 -6.04
C ALA A 12 -4.01 2.55 -5.78
N ALA A 13 -4.39 2.83 -4.53
CA ALA A 13 -5.77 3.05 -4.16
C ALA A 13 -6.34 4.32 -4.82
N VAL A 14 -5.57 5.39 -4.88
CA VAL A 14 -5.98 6.62 -5.54
C VAL A 14 -6.23 6.38 -7.03
N ALA A 15 -5.38 5.60 -7.68
CA ALA A 15 -5.57 5.27 -9.09
C ALA A 15 -6.92 4.56 -9.32
N HIS A 16 -7.29 3.62 -8.44
CA HIS A 16 -8.56 2.93 -8.51
C HIS A 16 -9.74 3.87 -8.19
N PHE A 17 -9.55 4.76 -7.22
CA PHE A 17 -10.56 5.76 -6.89
C PHE A 17 -10.87 6.65 -8.09
N LEU A 18 -9.84 7.11 -8.81
CA LEU A 18 -10.00 7.97 -9.98
C LEU A 18 -10.70 7.25 -11.15
N ARG A 19 -10.71 5.92 -11.14
CA ARG A 19 -11.44 5.10 -12.11
C ARG A 19 -12.81 4.67 -11.61
N ASP A 20 -13.26 5.21 -10.49
CA ASP A 20 -14.53 4.88 -9.85
C ASP A 20 -14.67 3.41 -9.45
N GLU A 21 -13.55 2.74 -9.21
CA GLU A 21 -13.55 1.33 -8.81
C GLU A 21 -13.70 1.16 -7.31
N ILE A 22 -13.35 2.17 -6.53
CA ILE A 22 -13.50 2.18 -5.07
C ILE A 22 -13.95 3.55 -4.61
N GLY A 23 -14.45 3.64 -3.38
CA GLY A 23 -14.85 4.90 -2.76
C GLY A 23 -13.67 5.59 -2.07
N PHE A 24 -13.86 6.84 -1.74
CA PHE A 24 -12.83 7.64 -1.07
C PHE A 24 -12.39 7.02 0.26
N LEU A 25 -13.35 6.52 1.05
CA LEU A 25 -13.05 5.93 2.36
C LEU A 25 -12.25 4.62 2.25
N ASP A 26 -12.35 3.94 1.11
CA ASP A 26 -11.62 2.69 0.88
C ASP A 26 -10.13 2.92 0.78
N ILE A 27 -9.70 4.11 0.35
CA ILE A 27 -8.27 4.46 0.29
C ILE A 27 -7.66 4.34 1.69
N GLY A 28 -8.31 4.95 2.69
CA GLY A 28 -7.83 4.88 4.07
C GLY A 28 -7.81 3.46 4.60
N ARG A 29 -8.85 2.67 4.32
CA ARG A 29 -8.93 1.27 4.77
C ARG A 29 -7.79 0.44 4.20
N LEU A 30 -7.49 0.61 2.93
CA LEU A 30 -6.43 -0.16 2.28
C LEU A 30 -5.06 0.22 2.83
N VAL A 31 -4.82 1.51 3.04
CA VAL A 31 -3.56 1.97 3.61
C VAL A 31 -3.40 1.45 5.05
N GLU A 32 -4.44 1.55 5.87
CA GLU A 32 -4.41 1.04 7.23
C GLU A 32 -4.16 -0.46 7.26
N GLY A 33 -4.80 -1.20 6.37
CA GLY A 33 -4.64 -2.65 6.30
C GLY A 33 -3.22 -3.06 6.01
N ILE A 34 -2.56 -2.41 5.05
CA ILE A 34 -1.18 -2.77 4.71
C ILE A 34 -0.20 -2.35 5.81
N VAL A 35 -0.44 -1.24 6.47
CA VAL A 35 0.40 -0.79 7.57
C VAL A 35 0.25 -1.71 8.78
N ASP A 36 -0.98 -2.09 9.11
CA ASP A 36 -1.25 -2.98 10.25
C ASP A 36 -0.72 -4.40 10.04
N SER A 37 -0.74 -4.89 8.80
CA SER A 37 -0.24 -6.24 8.49
C SER A 37 1.28 -6.28 8.44
N ASP A 38 1.92 -5.15 8.62
CA ASP A 38 3.32 -4.99 8.36
C ASP A 38 4.19 -5.22 9.60
N SER A 39 5.25 -5.98 9.42
CA SER A 39 6.26 -6.20 10.44
C SER A 39 7.58 -5.50 10.07
N PHE A 40 7.49 -4.39 9.36
CA PHE A 40 8.66 -3.68 8.86
C PHE A 40 9.41 -2.98 9.98
N GLY A 41 10.45 -3.61 10.46
CA GLY A 41 11.35 -3.02 11.45
C GLY A 41 12.79 -3.31 11.08
N GLY A 42 13.70 -2.50 11.56
CA GLY A 42 15.12 -2.72 11.39
C GLY A 42 15.69 -2.18 10.09
N ASP A 43 16.90 -2.62 9.78
CA ASP A 43 17.63 -2.14 8.61
C ASP A 43 17.06 -2.72 7.32
N TYR A 44 17.07 -1.93 6.26
CA TYR A 44 16.59 -2.37 4.96
C TYR A 44 17.50 -1.82 3.84
N THR A 45 17.49 -2.51 2.70
CA THR A 45 18.24 -2.13 1.51
C THR A 45 17.32 -1.47 0.49
N LEU A 46 17.91 -0.94 -0.59
CA LEU A 46 17.12 -0.39 -1.70
C LEU A 46 16.23 -1.47 -2.32
N SER A 47 16.72 -2.71 -2.41
CA SER A 47 15.89 -3.83 -2.90
C SER A 47 14.66 -4.05 -2.03
N ASP A 48 14.80 -3.90 -0.70
CA ASP A 48 13.68 -4.03 0.23
C ASP A 48 12.64 -2.93 -0.01
N VAL A 49 13.07 -1.72 -0.35
CA VAL A 49 12.17 -0.62 -0.65
C VAL A 49 11.33 -0.93 -1.89
N TYR A 50 11.96 -1.41 -2.96
CA TYR A 50 11.24 -1.81 -4.17
C TYR A 50 10.26 -2.93 -3.89
N GLU A 51 10.68 -3.92 -3.13
CA GLU A 51 9.84 -5.06 -2.78
C GLU A 51 8.64 -4.63 -1.95
N CYS A 52 8.85 -3.72 -1.00
CA CYS A 52 7.80 -3.17 -0.16
C CYS A 52 6.76 -2.44 -1.00
N ASP A 53 7.19 -1.60 -1.92
CA ASP A 53 6.28 -0.87 -2.80
C ASP A 53 5.47 -1.83 -3.66
N ARG A 54 6.13 -2.83 -4.25
CA ARG A 54 5.48 -3.83 -5.08
C ARG A 54 4.43 -4.61 -4.29
N MET A 55 4.77 -5.03 -3.08
CA MET A 55 3.86 -5.79 -2.22
C MET A 55 2.66 -4.95 -1.79
N ALA A 56 2.89 -3.67 -1.48
CA ALA A 56 1.80 -2.78 -1.09
C ALA A 56 0.80 -2.59 -2.24
N ARG A 57 1.30 -2.42 -3.45
CA ARG A 57 0.45 -2.28 -4.64
C ARG A 57 -0.33 -3.57 -4.92
N ALA A 58 0.35 -4.73 -4.79
CA ALA A 58 -0.29 -6.02 -4.96
C ALA A 58 -1.38 -6.25 -3.90
N TYR A 59 -1.14 -5.82 -2.67
CA TYR A 59 -2.14 -5.90 -1.61
C TYR A 59 -3.41 -5.14 -2.00
N VAL A 60 -3.26 -3.92 -2.49
CA VAL A 60 -4.39 -3.11 -2.92
C VAL A 60 -5.16 -3.82 -4.02
N GLU A 61 -4.46 -4.34 -5.04
CA GLU A 61 -5.11 -5.05 -6.14
C GLU A 61 -5.89 -6.29 -5.66
N ALA A 62 -5.35 -6.98 -4.66
CA ALA A 62 -6.01 -8.17 -4.13
C ALA A 62 -7.26 -7.86 -3.30
N HIS A 63 -7.40 -6.63 -2.83
CA HIS A 63 -8.50 -6.24 -1.95
C HIS A 63 -9.55 -5.32 -2.62
N ILE A 64 -9.46 -5.16 -3.91
CA ILE A 64 -10.43 -4.36 -4.67
C ILE A 64 -11.48 -5.23 -5.38
#